data_bcf00dfd61eb844347f879f37ea6940f
#
_entry.id   bcf00dfd61eb844347f879f37ea6940f
#
_cell.length_a   1.000
_cell.length_b   1.000
_cell.length_c   1.000
_cell.angle_alpha   90.00
_cell.angle_beta   90.00
_cell.angle_gamma   90.00
#
_symmetry.space_group_name_H-M   'P 1'
#
loop_
_entity.id
_entity.type
_entity.pdbx_description
1 polymer ?
#
loop_
_entity_poly.entity_id
_entity_poly.type
_entity_poly.pdbx_seq_one_letter_code
_entity_poly.pdbx_strand_id
1 'polypeptide(L)'
;MPAYESFREPVTKMADGTIKQLNPFSGTEVWTVPGRANRPLGVKNPDPQPINPDDVGHHCAFCTQRVLETPPEKSRLVRKGEDAEIIQTDSVDMLSRQWEFRRVPNLFEILSFDYWAMNYDYRLSSEASKRLEAYVADPAGRAHVMGVLRNKF
;
A
#
# COMPACT_ATOMS: atom_id res chain seq x y z
N MET A 1 -32.40 19.97 14.05
CA MET A 1 -31.99 19.83 12.64
C MET A 1 -30.50 20.15 12.62
N PRO A 2 -29.62 19.23 12.17
CA PRO A 2 -28.22 19.57 12.00
C PRO A 2 -28.11 20.65 10.92
N ALA A 3 -27.34 21.70 11.21
CA ALA A 3 -27.01 22.76 10.27
C ALA A 3 -26.43 22.12 9.01
N TYR A 4 -27.03 22.42 7.86
CA TYR A 4 -26.53 22.03 6.55
C TYR A 4 -25.13 22.63 6.40
N GLU A 5 -24.11 21.81 6.57
CA GLU A 5 -22.71 22.23 6.41
C GLU A 5 -22.54 22.85 5.03
N SER A 6 -21.91 24.00 5.03
CA SER A 6 -21.57 24.85 3.90
C SER A 6 -21.37 24.07 2.61
N PHE A 7 -22.02 24.52 1.53
CA PHE A 7 -21.86 24.01 0.17
C PHE A 7 -20.38 23.76 -0.14
N ARG A 8 -19.96 22.48 -0.11
CA ARG A 8 -18.64 22.10 -0.59
C ARG A 8 -18.59 22.43 -2.09
N GLU A 9 -17.55 23.11 -2.51
CA GLU A 9 -17.37 23.39 -3.94
C GLU A 9 -17.43 22.07 -4.72
N PRO A 10 -18.21 22.03 -5.82
CA PRO A 10 -18.37 20.80 -6.62
C PRO A 10 -17.04 20.31 -7.21
N VAL A 11 -16.08 21.22 -7.41
CA VAL A 11 -14.74 20.91 -7.92
C VAL A 11 -13.71 21.67 -7.09
N THR A 12 -12.80 20.93 -6.47
CA THR A 12 -11.70 21.50 -5.68
C THR A 12 -10.36 20.96 -6.17
N LYS A 13 -9.40 21.86 -6.41
CA LYS A 13 -8.02 21.49 -6.71
C LYS A 13 -7.21 21.49 -5.41
N MET A 14 -6.62 20.34 -5.08
CA MET A 14 -5.80 20.14 -3.89
C MET A 14 -4.35 20.62 -4.13
N ALA A 15 -3.56 20.81 -3.08
CA ALA A 15 -2.21 21.31 -3.14
C ALA A 15 -1.24 20.45 -3.97
N ASP A 16 -1.45 19.14 -3.98
CA ASP A 16 -0.70 18.16 -4.80
C ASP A 16 -1.18 18.10 -6.26
N GLY A 17 -2.17 18.92 -6.65
CA GLY A 17 -2.77 18.94 -7.97
C GLY A 17 -3.92 17.94 -8.18
N THR A 18 -4.26 17.13 -7.18
CA THR A 18 -5.44 16.25 -7.23
C THR A 18 -6.70 17.07 -7.37
N ILE A 19 -7.58 16.69 -8.28
CA ILE A 19 -8.91 17.31 -8.47
C ILE A 19 -9.95 16.43 -7.79
N LYS A 20 -10.67 17.00 -6.82
CA LYS A 20 -11.83 16.39 -6.18
C LYS A 20 -13.09 16.94 -6.82
N GLN A 21 -13.94 16.06 -7.28
CA GLN A 21 -15.27 16.38 -7.83
C GLN A 21 -16.32 15.76 -6.93
N LEU A 22 -17.25 16.58 -6.48
CA LEU A 22 -18.39 16.15 -5.65
C LEU A 22 -19.66 16.17 -6.47
N ASN A 23 -20.35 15.04 -6.57
CA ASN A 23 -21.69 15.02 -7.10
C ASN A 23 -22.65 15.61 -6.05
N PRO A 24 -23.29 16.77 -6.32
CA PRO A 24 -24.13 17.45 -5.34
C PRO A 24 -25.41 16.69 -4.99
N PHE A 25 -25.83 15.73 -5.83
CA PHE A 25 -27.05 14.97 -5.62
C PHE A 25 -26.83 13.70 -4.81
N SER A 26 -25.71 13.01 -5.05
CA SER A 26 -25.41 11.72 -4.40
C SER A 26 -24.37 11.81 -3.30
N GLY A 27 -23.63 12.92 -3.19
CA GLY A 27 -22.47 13.04 -2.30
C GLY A 27 -21.28 12.20 -2.71
N THR A 28 -21.31 11.55 -3.88
CA THR A 28 -20.18 10.74 -4.38
C THR A 28 -19.00 11.64 -4.72
N GLU A 29 -17.82 11.31 -4.18
CA GLU A 29 -16.56 11.99 -4.51
C GLU A 29 -15.78 11.20 -5.57
N VAL A 30 -15.33 11.88 -6.61
CA VAL A 30 -14.39 11.38 -7.61
C VAL A 30 -13.07 12.13 -7.48
N TRP A 31 -11.96 11.42 -7.42
CA TRP A 31 -10.64 11.99 -7.25
C TRP A 31 -9.78 11.67 -8.47
N THR A 32 -9.35 12.72 -9.15
CA THR A 32 -8.46 12.62 -10.32
C THR A 32 -7.05 13.03 -9.88
N VAL A 33 -6.17 12.04 -9.76
CA VAL A 33 -4.78 12.22 -9.30
C VAL A 33 -3.86 12.42 -10.50
N PRO A 34 -2.95 13.42 -10.47
CA PRO A 34 -1.96 13.63 -11.52
C PRO A 34 -1.12 12.38 -11.80
N GLY A 35 -0.72 12.18 -13.05
CA GLY A 35 0.17 11.08 -13.45
C GLY A 35 -0.48 9.70 -13.60
N ARG A 36 -1.77 9.53 -13.29
CA ARG A 36 -2.45 8.23 -13.41
C ARG A 36 -3.07 7.92 -14.78
N ALA A 37 -3.02 8.85 -15.70
CA ALA A 37 -3.56 8.66 -17.06
C ALA A 37 -2.88 7.52 -17.85
N ASN A 38 -1.64 7.20 -17.49
CA ASN A 38 -0.81 6.20 -18.18
C ASN A 38 -0.85 4.82 -17.52
N ARG A 39 -1.86 4.54 -16.69
CA ARG A 39 -1.99 3.20 -16.11
C ARG A 39 -2.20 2.18 -17.22
N PRO A 40 -1.37 1.11 -17.29
CA PRO A 40 -1.57 0.06 -18.27
C PRO A 40 -2.99 -0.51 -18.13
N LEU A 41 -3.75 -0.49 -19.20
CA LEU A 41 -4.98 -1.26 -19.29
C LEU A 41 -4.57 -2.73 -19.21
N GLY A 42 -5.19 -3.49 -18.30
CA GLY A 42 -4.88 -4.89 -18.12
C GLY A 42 -4.95 -5.62 -19.47
N VAL A 43 -3.87 -6.31 -19.83
CA VAL A 43 -3.87 -7.18 -20.99
C VAL A 43 -4.86 -8.29 -20.70
N LYS A 44 -5.95 -8.37 -21.45
CA LYS A 44 -6.84 -9.52 -21.41
C LYS A 44 -6.03 -10.70 -21.97
N ASN A 45 -5.72 -11.69 -21.15
CA ASN A 45 -5.24 -12.96 -21.66
C ASN A 45 -6.47 -13.72 -22.22
N PRO A 46 -6.61 -13.84 -23.55
CA PRO A 46 -7.78 -14.47 -24.16
C PRO A 46 -7.83 -15.99 -23.91
N ASP A 47 -6.73 -16.60 -23.53
CA ASP A 47 -6.60 -18.04 -23.29
C ASP A 47 -5.79 -18.27 -22.00
N PRO A 48 -6.43 -18.17 -20.81
CA PRO A 48 -5.75 -18.39 -19.55
C PRO A 48 -5.30 -19.84 -19.42
N GLN A 49 -4.00 -20.04 -19.21
CA GLN A 49 -3.41 -21.35 -18.98
C GLN A 49 -3.25 -21.61 -17.46
N PRO A 50 -3.36 -22.87 -17.01
CA PRO A 50 -3.00 -23.23 -15.64
C PRO A 50 -1.56 -22.82 -15.32
N ILE A 51 -1.32 -22.40 -14.08
CA ILE A 51 0.03 -22.12 -13.60
C ILE A 51 0.83 -23.41 -13.59
N ASN A 52 2.06 -23.39 -14.16
CA ASN A 52 2.97 -24.50 -14.08
C ASN A 52 3.20 -24.88 -12.61
N PRO A 53 3.07 -26.17 -12.20
CA PRO A 53 3.33 -26.62 -10.85
C PRO A 53 4.68 -26.16 -10.27
N ASP A 54 5.71 -26.06 -11.13
CA ASP A 54 7.04 -25.59 -10.73
C ASP A 54 7.08 -24.11 -10.37
N ASP A 55 6.09 -23.32 -10.81
CA ASP A 55 5.97 -21.89 -10.51
C ASP A 55 5.14 -21.63 -9.24
N VAL A 56 4.57 -22.64 -8.61
CA VAL A 56 3.78 -22.48 -7.40
C VAL A 56 4.67 -21.99 -6.26
N GLY A 57 4.27 -20.86 -5.64
CA GLY A 57 5.01 -20.23 -4.55
C GLY A 57 6.02 -19.15 -4.99
N HIS A 58 6.30 -18.98 -6.29
CA HIS A 58 7.23 -17.96 -6.78
C HIS A 58 6.82 -17.26 -8.09
N HIS A 59 5.62 -17.49 -8.59
CA HIS A 59 5.15 -16.89 -9.85
C HIS A 59 4.84 -15.40 -9.77
N CYS A 60 4.59 -14.85 -8.58
CA CYS A 60 4.35 -13.41 -8.40
C CYS A 60 5.02 -12.86 -7.14
N ALA A 61 5.16 -11.53 -7.06
CA ALA A 61 5.81 -10.85 -5.93
C ALA A 61 5.14 -11.11 -4.55
N PHE A 62 3.89 -11.57 -4.53
CA PHE A 62 3.21 -11.92 -3.28
C PHE A 62 3.43 -13.37 -2.84
N CYS A 63 4.07 -14.16 -3.67
CA CYS A 63 4.40 -15.54 -3.32
C CYS A 63 5.45 -15.61 -2.21
N THR A 64 5.41 -16.70 -1.44
CA THR A 64 6.25 -16.92 -0.25
C THR A 64 7.74 -16.76 -0.54
N GLN A 65 8.21 -17.25 -1.68
CA GLN A 65 9.63 -17.19 -2.06
C GLN A 65 10.08 -15.82 -2.57
N ARG A 66 9.12 -14.91 -2.87
CA ARG A 66 9.39 -13.56 -3.39
C ARG A 66 8.95 -12.46 -2.44
N VAL A 67 8.82 -12.76 -1.18
CA VAL A 67 8.30 -11.85 -0.14
C VAL A 67 9.06 -10.52 -0.06
N LEU A 68 10.35 -10.51 -0.36
CA LEU A 68 11.19 -9.31 -0.35
C LEU A 68 11.03 -8.41 -1.58
N GLU A 69 10.24 -8.82 -2.57
CA GLU A 69 9.89 -7.97 -3.71
C GLU A 69 8.69 -7.04 -3.42
N THR A 70 7.97 -7.29 -2.34
CA THR A 70 6.92 -6.40 -1.84
C THR A 70 7.50 -5.40 -0.84
N PRO A 71 6.87 -4.22 -0.65
CA PRO A 71 7.28 -3.32 0.42
C PRO A 71 7.25 -4.00 1.79
N PRO A 72 7.99 -3.47 2.78
CA PRO A 72 7.89 -3.93 4.16
C PRO A 72 6.42 -3.99 4.60
N GLU A 73 6.01 -5.13 5.12
CA GLU A 73 4.63 -5.32 5.57
C GLU A 73 4.33 -4.51 6.83
N LYS A 74 3.08 -4.08 6.97
CA LYS A 74 2.62 -3.36 8.17
C LYS A 74 2.35 -4.31 9.33
N SER A 75 1.81 -5.48 9.02
CA SER A 75 1.47 -6.50 10.01
C SER A 75 1.18 -7.83 9.32
N ARG A 76 1.15 -8.88 10.09
CA ARG A 76 0.72 -10.21 9.69
C ARG A 76 -0.21 -10.84 10.73
N LEU A 77 -1.08 -11.72 10.28
CA LEU A 77 -1.86 -12.60 11.12
C LEU A 77 -1.17 -13.96 11.19
N VAL A 78 -0.91 -14.43 12.39
CA VAL A 78 -0.29 -15.74 12.66
C VAL A 78 -1.26 -16.57 13.46
N ARG A 79 -1.46 -17.82 13.06
CA ARG A 79 -2.30 -18.76 13.82
C ARG A 79 -1.48 -19.44 14.92
N LYS A 80 -2.05 -19.52 16.12
CA LYS A 80 -1.51 -20.24 17.28
C LYS A 80 -2.57 -21.22 17.78
N GLY A 81 -2.59 -22.42 17.22
CA GLY A 81 -3.66 -23.39 17.50
C GLY A 81 -5.00 -22.91 16.95
N GLU A 82 -6.00 -22.75 17.82
CA GLU A 82 -7.31 -22.18 17.47
C GLU A 82 -7.34 -20.65 17.50
N ASP A 83 -6.36 -20.01 18.13
CA ASP A 83 -6.25 -18.57 18.25
C ASP A 83 -5.45 -17.96 17.08
N ALA A 84 -5.68 -16.66 16.84
CA ALA A 84 -4.95 -15.87 15.85
C ALA A 84 -4.40 -14.60 16.50
N GLU A 85 -3.17 -14.24 16.16
CA GLU A 85 -2.48 -13.05 16.67
C GLU A 85 -2.05 -12.15 15.51
N ILE A 86 -2.28 -10.83 15.67
CA ILE A 86 -1.77 -9.82 14.74
C ILE A 86 -0.42 -9.35 15.28
N ILE A 87 0.64 -9.61 14.51
CA ILE A 87 2.01 -9.21 14.82
C ILE A 87 2.42 -8.07 13.88
N GLN A 88 3.03 -7.02 14.43
CA GLN A 88 3.65 -5.97 13.63
C GLN A 88 5.04 -6.43 13.20
N THR A 89 5.34 -6.28 11.90
CA THR A 89 6.65 -6.67 11.36
C THR A 89 7.64 -5.52 11.52
N ASP A 90 8.70 -5.77 12.23
CA ASP A 90 9.77 -4.81 12.55
C ASP A 90 11.15 -5.21 12.03
N SER A 91 11.29 -6.41 11.45
CA SER A 91 12.56 -6.90 10.89
C SER A 91 12.34 -7.83 9.68
N VAL A 92 13.38 -7.98 8.86
CA VAL A 92 13.38 -8.89 7.70
C VAL A 92 13.25 -10.35 8.14
N ASP A 93 13.85 -10.74 9.26
CA ASP A 93 13.81 -12.11 9.76
C ASP A 93 12.38 -12.58 10.05
N MET A 94 11.50 -11.67 10.45
CA MET A 94 10.10 -11.98 10.64
C MET A 94 9.40 -12.37 9.33
N LEU A 95 9.88 -11.91 8.18
CA LEU A 95 9.28 -12.21 6.88
C LEU A 95 9.42 -13.69 6.49
N SER A 96 10.41 -14.40 7.04
CA SER A 96 10.60 -15.84 6.82
C SER A 96 9.65 -16.72 7.64
N ARG A 97 9.01 -16.16 8.67
CA ARG A 97 8.09 -16.90 9.54
C ARG A 97 6.75 -17.14 8.86
N GLN A 98 6.13 -18.24 9.22
CA GLN A 98 4.80 -18.60 8.71
C GLN A 98 3.75 -17.52 9.05
N TRP A 99 2.83 -17.28 8.11
CA TRP A 99 1.68 -16.40 8.27
C TRP A 99 0.43 -17.01 7.64
N GLU A 100 -0.73 -16.54 8.06
CA GLU A 100 -2.00 -16.83 7.38
C GLU A 100 -2.39 -15.66 6.46
N PHE A 101 -2.24 -14.44 6.94
CA PHE A 101 -2.45 -13.22 6.15
C PHE A 101 -1.31 -12.22 6.37
N ARG A 102 -0.99 -11.48 5.33
CA ARG A 102 -0.03 -10.37 5.34
C ARG A 102 -0.72 -9.07 4.94
N ARG A 103 -0.45 -7.98 5.65
CA ARG A 103 -0.87 -6.64 5.28
C ARG A 103 0.31 -5.87 4.71
N VAL A 104 0.35 -5.75 3.38
CA VAL A 104 1.43 -5.08 2.64
C VAL A 104 0.93 -3.72 2.15
N PRO A 105 1.73 -2.63 2.24
CA PRO A 105 1.39 -1.34 1.65
C PRO A 105 1.25 -1.46 0.14
N ASN A 106 0.27 -0.74 -0.42
CA ASN A 106 0.13 -0.65 -1.86
C ASN A 106 1.01 0.49 -2.38
N LEU A 107 2.02 0.19 -3.20
CA LEU A 107 2.87 1.19 -3.85
C LEU A 107 2.16 2.00 -4.94
N PHE A 108 0.97 1.55 -5.35
CA PHE A 108 0.12 2.24 -6.32
C PHE A 108 -1.06 2.92 -5.65
N GLU A 109 -0.93 3.29 -4.38
CA GLU A 109 -1.96 4.03 -3.67
C GLU A 109 -2.37 5.27 -4.47
N ILE A 110 -3.67 5.50 -4.55
CA ILE A 110 -4.25 6.67 -5.23
C ILE A 110 -3.81 7.94 -4.51
N LEU A 111 -3.74 7.88 -3.19
CA LEU A 111 -3.33 8.96 -2.31
C LEU A 111 -2.02 8.56 -1.62
N SER A 112 -0.93 9.17 -2.09
CA SER A 112 0.39 8.99 -1.50
C SER A 112 0.49 9.66 -0.12
N PHE A 113 1.58 9.39 0.58
CA PHE A 113 1.94 10.13 1.80
C PHE A 113 1.96 11.65 1.55
N ASP A 114 2.48 12.08 0.40
CA ASP A 114 2.58 13.50 0.03
C ASP A 114 1.22 14.16 -0.06
N TYR A 115 0.21 13.48 -0.58
CA TYR A 115 -1.16 13.99 -0.58
C TYR A 115 -1.62 14.34 0.83
N TRP A 116 -1.44 13.43 1.79
CA TRP A 116 -1.86 13.64 3.18
C TRP A 116 -1.03 14.70 3.88
N ALA A 117 0.29 14.72 3.64
CA ALA A 117 1.19 15.70 4.23
C ALA A 117 0.90 17.12 3.72
N MET A 118 0.72 17.29 2.39
CA MET A 118 0.54 18.61 1.79
C MET A 118 -0.85 19.21 2.05
N ASN A 119 -1.90 18.39 2.06
CA ASN A 119 -3.27 18.88 2.16
C ASN A 119 -3.82 18.88 3.59
N TYR A 120 -3.27 18.06 4.49
CA TYR A 120 -3.79 17.86 5.85
C TYR A 120 -2.71 17.92 6.93
N ASP A 121 -1.50 18.36 6.58
CA ASP A 121 -0.33 18.42 7.49
C ASP A 121 -0.08 17.11 8.24
N TYR A 122 -0.38 15.98 7.57
CA TYR A 122 -0.18 14.66 8.16
C TYR A 122 1.30 14.40 8.41
N ARG A 123 1.62 13.90 9.59
CA ARG A 123 2.97 13.46 9.98
C ARG A 123 2.91 12.02 10.45
N LEU A 124 3.99 11.27 10.23
CA LEU A 124 4.13 9.96 10.83
C LEU A 124 4.12 10.08 12.36
N SER A 125 3.48 9.13 13.02
CA SER A 125 3.59 9.05 14.47
C SER A 125 5.05 8.77 14.88
N SER A 126 5.43 9.21 16.07
CA SER A 126 6.79 8.94 16.59
C SER A 126 7.10 7.44 16.67
N GLU A 127 6.09 6.62 16.93
CA GLU A 127 6.22 5.16 16.94
C GLU A 127 6.46 4.61 15.53
N ALA A 128 5.71 5.07 14.52
CA ALA A 128 5.91 4.65 13.14
C ALA A 128 7.28 5.08 12.61
N SER A 129 7.74 6.31 12.94
CA SER A 129 9.07 6.80 12.57
C SER A 129 10.17 5.94 13.18
N LYS A 130 10.11 5.66 14.48
CA LYS A 130 11.08 4.80 15.17
C LYS A 130 11.15 3.39 14.58
N ARG A 131 9.99 2.80 14.24
CA ARG A 131 9.97 1.48 13.59
C ARG A 131 10.62 1.51 12.22
N LEU A 132 10.33 2.53 11.40
CA LEU A 132 10.95 2.70 10.10
C LEU A 132 12.47 2.89 10.22
N GLU A 133 12.91 3.76 11.15
CA GLU A 133 14.32 3.98 11.43
C GLU A 133 15.05 2.69 11.85
N ALA A 134 14.45 1.92 12.76
CA ALA A 134 15.00 0.63 13.19
C ALA A 134 15.08 -0.37 12.04
N TYR A 135 14.02 -0.45 11.21
CA TYR A 135 14.00 -1.34 10.06
C TYR A 135 15.11 -1.03 9.04
N VAL A 136 15.33 0.25 8.70
CA VAL A 136 16.36 0.66 7.74
C VAL A 136 17.76 0.79 8.35
N ALA A 137 17.89 0.82 9.67
CA ALA A 137 19.17 0.73 10.35
C ALA A 137 19.79 -0.66 10.20
N ASP A 138 18.96 -1.70 10.18
CA ASP A 138 19.42 -3.06 9.85
C ASP A 138 19.83 -3.16 8.38
N PRO A 139 21.05 -3.71 8.07
CA PRO A 139 21.52 -3.85 6.69
C PRO A 139 20.57 -4.64 5.78
N ALA A 140 19.95 -5.71 6.29
CA ALA A 140 18.99 -6.51 5.52
C ALA A 140 17.69 -5.75 5.25
N GLY A 141 17.18 -5.02 6.25
CA GLY A 141 16.02 -4.15 6.10
C GLY A 141 16.25 -3.03 5.10
N ARG A 142 17.43 -2.40 5.14
CA ARG A 142 17.86 -1.39 4.16
C ARG A 142 17.93 -1.96 2.76
N ALA A 143 18.57 -3.12 2.59
CA ALA A 143 18.70 -3.79 1.29
C ALA A 143 17.31 -4.12 0.70
N HIS A 144 16.40 -4.59 1.54
CA HIS A 144 15.00 -4.85 1.16
C HIS A 144 14.32 -3.58 0.61
N VAL A 145 14.30 -2.49 1.38
CA VAL A 145 13.67 -1.22 0.97
C VAL A 145 14.28 -0.70 -0.33
N MET A 146 15.62 -0.68 -0.42
CA MET A 146 16.31 -0.23 -1.63
C MET A 146 16.04 -1.12 -2.85
N GLY A 147 15.89 -2.43 -2.67
CA GLY A 147 15.51 -3.36 -3.71
C GLY A 147 14.11 -3.06 -4.26
N VAL A 148 13.14 -2.83 -3.38
CA VAL A 148 11.78 -2.46 -3.77
C VAL A 148 11.75 -1.14 -4.53
N LEU A 149 12.46 -0.12 -4.05
CA LEU A 149 12.53 1.18 -4.71
C LEU A 149 13.13 1.08 -6.12
N ARG A 150 14.25 0.37 -6.29
CA ARG A 150 14.90 0.18 -7.61
C ARG A 150 14.02 -0.56 -8.62
N ASN A 151 13.17 -1.47 -8.15
CA ASN A 151 12.29 -2.24 -9.03
C ASN A 151 11.00 -1.51 -9.41
N LYS A 152 10.72 -0.36 -8.79
CA LYS A 152 9.47 0.40 -9.00
C LYS A 152 9.67 1.74 -9.70
N PHE A 153 10.88 2.26 -9.67
CA PHE A 153 11.30 3.52 -10.28
C PHE A 153 12.57 3.32 -11.12
#